data_a5bb100c4e374ab711927478cbfed1cb
#
_entry.id   a5bb100c4e374ab711927478cbfed1cb
#
_cell.length_a   1.000
_cell.length_b   1.000
_cell.length_c   1.000
_cell.angle_alpha   90.00
_cell.angle_beta   90.00
_cell.angle_gamma   90.00
#
_symmetry.space_group_name_H-M   'P 1'
#
loop_
_entity.id
_entity.type
_entity.pdbx_description
1 polymer ?
#
loop_
_entity_poly.entity_id
_entity_poly.type
_entity_poly.pdbx_seq_one_letter_code
_entity_poly.pdbx_strand_id
1 'polypeptide(L)'
;RDTSGVLVLAKKRSALLQLQALMREQDGEDGPEKQYLALLIGKMPSGTMTVTAPLQKSVMQGGERMVRVDPSGKASVSHFTLLERRAGYSFCKVRIETGRTHQIRVHAAHIGHPIAGDEKYGDKEANKKLSSQFGLKRLFLHAASMQFALNDGQTPYVMNAPLAPDLNEVLNCL
;
A
#
# COMPACT_ATOMS: atom_id res chain seq x y z
N ARG A 1 9.63 -4.83 1.43
CA ARG A 1 10.93 -4.80 0.73
C ARG A 1 10.86 -3.97 -0.53
N ASP A 2 9.77 -4.02 -1.28
CA ASP A 2 9.72 -3.43 -2.63
C ASP A 2 8.86 -2.14 -2.71
N THR A 3 8.30 -1.69 -1.58
CA THR A 3 7.60 -0.40 -1.47
C THR A 3 8.63 0.72 -1.32
N SER A 4 8.60 1.71 -2.19
CA SER A 4 9.39 2.94 -2.08
C SER A 4 8.63 4.04 -1.31
N GLY A 5 9.27 5.19 -1.10
CA GLY A 5 8.64 6.37 -0.50
C GLY A 5 9.04 6.63 0.94
N VAL A 6 8.12 7.19 1.72
CA VAL A 6 8.37 7.61 3.10
C VAL A 6 8.78 6.44 3.98
N LEU A 7 9.90 6.59 4.67
CA LEU A 7 10.39 5.67 5.70
C LEU A 7 10.74 6.46 6.95
N VAL A 8 10.18 6.06 8.09
CA VAL A 8 10.44 6.69 9.39
C VAL A 8 11.37 5.83 10.22
N LEU A 9 12.46 6.41 10.70
CA LEU A 9 13.45 5.76 11.55
C LEU A 9 13.58 6.51 12.88
N ALA A 10 13.43 5.79 13.99
CA ALA A 10 13.65 6.34 15.31
C ALA A 10 15.13 6.29 15.71
N LYS A 11 15.74 7.43 16.04
CA LYS A 11 17.14 7.51 16.51
C LYS A 11 17.31 7.19 17.99
N LYS A 12 16.23 7.26 18.78
CA LYS A 12 16.23 7.02 20.24
C LYS A 12 15.20 5.94 20.58
N ARG A 13 15.48 5.14 21.61
CA ARG A 13 14.56 4.11 22.11
C ARG A 13 13.21 4.69 22.54
N SER A 14 13.20 5.86 23.22
CA SER A 14 11.97 6.53 23.62
C SER A 14 11.10 6.90 22.42
N ALA A 15 11.68 7.47 21.36
CA ALA A 15 10.95 7.79 20.14
C ALA A 15 10.43 6.51 19.42
N LEU A 16 11.21 5.43 19.45
CA LEU A 16 10.76 4.15 18.91
C LEU A 16 9.53 3.61 19.64
N LEU A 17 9.53 3.67 20.98
CA LEU A 17 8.40 3.22 21.79
C LEU A 17 7.15 4.06 21.54
N GLN A 18 7.29 5.38 21.45
CA GLN A 18 6.18 6.28 21.12
C GLN A 18 5.61 6.00 19.73
N LEU A 19 6.47 5.85 18.70
CA LEU A 19 6.04 5.49 17.36
C LEU A 19 5.36 4.12 17.31
N GLN A 20 5.86 3.14 18.06
CA GLN A 20 5.23 1.82 18.13
C GLN A 20 3.87 1.84 18.83
N ALA A 21 3.71 2.62 19.90
CA ALA A 21 2.44 2.83 20.57
C ALA A 21 1.44 3.48 19.60
N LEU A 22 1.82 4.60 18.98
CA LEU A 22 1.02 5.30 17.99
C LEU A 22 0.54 4.38 16.84
N MET A 23 1.44 3.52 16.32
CA MET A 23 1.09 2.61 15.23
C MET A 23 0.22 1.41 15.67
N ARG A 24 0.15 1.10 16.97
CA ARG A 24 -0.68 0.00 17.51
C ARG A 24 -2.03 0.46 18.01
N GLU A 25 -2.07 1.61 18.67
CA GLU A 25 -3.24 2.11 19.40
C GLU A 25 -4.21 2.86 18.50
N GLN A 26 -3.71 3.40 17.40
CA GLN A 26 -4.48 4.20 16.46
C GLN A 26 -4.75 3.45 15.15
N ASP A 27 -5.32 2.26 15.24
CA ASP A 27 -6.01 1.64 14.11
C ASP A 27 -7.40 2.30 14.01
N GLY A 28 -7.64 3.10 12.97
CA GLY A 28 -8.89 3.81 12.74
C GLY A 28 -8.69 5.20 12.13
N GLU A 29 -9.74 6.01 12.16
CA GLU A 29 -9.74 7.36 11.56
C GLU A 29 -8.81 8.35 12.28
N ASP A 30 -8.60 8.17 13.57
CA ASP A 30 -7.73 9.03 14.42
C ASP A 30 -6.25 8.62 14.37
N GLY A 31 -5.92 7.55 13.62
CA GLY A 31 -4.56 7.04 13.48
C GLY A 31 -3.68 7.86 12.55
N PRO A 32 -2.38 7.49 12.45
CA PRO A 32 -1.48 8.10 11.48
C PRO A 32 -2.05 8.03 10.07
N GLU A 33 -2.19 9.19 9.43
CA GLU A 33 -2.63 9.22 8.04
C GLU A 33 -1.53 8.68 7.14
N LYS A 34 -1.82 7.63 6.38
CA LYS A 34 -0.91 6.95 5.48
C LYS A 34 -1.51 6.90 4.08
N GLN A 35 -0.86 7.56 3.13
CA GLN A 35 -1.28 7.55 1.74
C GLN A 35 -0.21 6.90 0.86
N TYR A 36 -0.68 6.10 -0.08
CA TYR A 36 0.15 5.40 -1.05
C TYR A 36 -0.30 5.73 -2.46
N LEU A 37 0.60 5.56 -3.41
CA LEU A 37 0.31 5.52 -4.84
C LEU A 37 0.54 4.09 -5.33
N ALA A 38 -0.40 3.57 -6.11
CA ALA A 38 -0.35 2.22 -6.65
C ALA A 38 -0.88 2.19 -8.08
N LEU A 39 -0.26 1.37 -8.92
CA LEU A 39 -0.79 1.02 -10.24
C LEU A 39 -1.51 -0.34 -10.12
N LEU A 40 -2.80 -0.37 -10.39
CA LEU A 40 -3.61 -1.57 -10.32
C LEU A 40 -3.88 -2.13 -11.72
N ILE A 41 -3.89 -3.46 -11.83
CA ILE A 41 -4.21 -4.15 -13.08
C ILE A 41 -5.73 -4.07 -13.30
N GLY A 42 -6.13 -3.73 -14.52
CA GLY A 42 -7.54 -3.62 -14.90
C GLY A 42 -8.14 -2.21 -14.67
N LYS A 43 -9.41 -2.08 -15.01
CA LYS A 43 -10.14 -0.81 -15.00
C LYS A 43 -10.97 -0.69 -13.72
N MET A 44 -10.45 -0.01 -12.73
CA MET A 44 -11.20 0.33 -11.51
C MET A 44 -12.40 1.24 -11.83
N PRO A 45 -13.52 1.15 -11.08
CA PRO A 45 -14.60 2.13 -11.17
C PRO A 45 -14.11 3.53 -10.77
N SER A 46 -14.83 4.57 -11.22
CA SER A 46 -14.53 5.96 -10.84
C SER A 46 -14.87 6.19 -9.37
N GLY A 47 -14.17 7.14 -8.74
CA GLY A 47 -14.37 7.49 -7.34
C GLY A 47 -13.51 6.67 -6.40
N THR A 48 -14.01 6.44 -5.20
CA THR A 48 -13.31 5.72 -4.12
C THR A 48 -14.01 4.39 -3.83
N MET A 49 -13.25 3.32 -3.86
CA MET A 49 -13.68 1.98 -3.43
C MET A 49 -13.09 1.70 -2.04
N THR A 50 -13.95 1.43 -1.06
CA THR A 50 -13.56 1.01 0.28
C THR A 50 -13.57 -0.52 0.37
N VAL A 51 -12.47 -1.08 0.85
CA VAL A 51 -12.30 -2.52 1.08
C VAL A 51 -12.18 -2.74 2.59
N THR A 52 -13.22 -3.36 3.17
CA THR A 52 -13.25 -3.78 4.58
C THR A 52 -13.20 -5.29 4.61
N ALA A 53 -11.99 -5.85 4.71
CA ALA A 53 -11.77 -7.29 4.67
C ALA A 53 -10.70 -7.69 5.70
N PRO A 54 -11.04 -8.55 6.69
CA PRO A 54 -10.09 -8.97 7.72
C PRO A 54 -8.94 -9.77 7.12
N LEU A 55 -7.72 -9.56 7.66
CA LEU A 55 -6.50 -10.17 7.17
C LEU A 55 -5.86 -11.10 8.20
N GLN A 56 -5.57 -12.32 7.77
CA GLN A 56 -4.86 -13.32 8.56
C GLN A 56 -3.49 -13.62 7.95
N LYS A 57 -2.46 -13.67 8.81
CA LYS A 57 -1.14 -14.18 8.44
C LYS A 57 -1.19 -15.70 8.42
N SER A 58 -0.82 -16.32 7.33
CA SER A 58 -0.62 -17.76 7.23
C SER A 58 0.83 -18.08 6.91
N VAL A 59 1.29 -19.27 7.31
CA VAL A 59 2.58 -19.82 6.90
C VAL A 59 2.31 -20.83 5.79
N MET A 60 2.92 -20.64 4.62
CA MET A 60 2.88 -21.64 3.55
C MET A 60 4.09 -22.57 3.62
N GLN A 61 4.00 -23.74 2.96
CA GLN A 61 5.15 -24.63 2.79
C GLN A 61 6.34 -23.86 2.17
N GLY A 62 7.53 -24.02 2.77
CA GLY A 62 8.72 -23.27 2.35
C GLY A 62 9.06 -22.05 3.23
N GLY A 63 8.32 -21.79 4.32
CA GLY A 63 8.64 -20.72 5.28
C GLY A 63 8.23 -19.29 4.84
N GLU A 64 7.69 -19.13 3.66
CA GLU A 64 7.18 -17.84 3.20
C GLU A 64 5.87 -17.47 3.91
N ARG A 65 5.88 -16.29 4.54
CA ARG A 65 4.67 -15.76 5.18
C ARG A 65 3.75 -15.13 4.13
N MET A 66 2.58 -15.76 3.95
CA MET A 66 1.48 -15.21 3.17
C MET A 66 0.46 -14.50 4.08
N VAL A 67 -0.30 -13.61 3.49
CA VAL A 67 -1.48 -12.98 4.11
C VAL A 67 -2.66 -13.25 3.19
N ARG A 68 -3.81 -13.54 3.78
CA ARG A 68 -5.06 -13.75 3.03
C ARG A 68 -6.22 -13.03 3.70
N VAL A 69 -7.27 -12.78 2.95
CA VAL A 69 -8.56 -12.39 3.52
C VAL A 69 -9.13 -13.60 4.24
N ASP A 70 -9.52 -13.41 5.50
CA ASP A 70 -10.07 -14.48 6.34
C ASP A 70 -10.96 -13.85 7.41
N PRO A 71 -12.22 -14.32 7.61
CA PRO A 71 -13.12 -13.78 8.62
C PRO A 71 -12.57 -13.81 10.04
N SER A 72 -11.67 -14.75 10.36
CA SER A 72 -10.97 -14.84 11.65
C SER A 72 -9.75 -13.93 11.77
N GLY A 73 -9.44 -13.18 10.70
CA GLY A 73 -8.30 -12.28 10.63
C GLY A 73 -8.50 -10.99 11.41
N LYS A 74 -7.48 -10.14 11.40
CA LYS A 74 -7.53 -8.80 12.01
C LYS A 74 -8.27 -7.84 11.08
N ALA A 75 -9.17 -7.03 11.64
CA ALA A 75 -9.87 -5.97 10.93
C ALA A 75 -8.89 -5.11 10.12
N SER A 76 -9.26 -4.81 8.89
CA SER A 76 -8.41 -4.05 7.96
C SER A 76 -9.27 -3.26 7.00
N VAL A 77 -8.93 -1.98 6.80
CA VAL A 77 -9.67 -1.06 5.94
C VAL A 77 -8.71 -0.32 5.01
N SER A 78 -9.00 -0.34 3.72
CA SER A 78 -8.26 0.38 2.67
C SER A 78 -9.21 1.10 1.72
N HIS A 79 -8.89 2.33 1.35
CA HIS A 79 -9.66 3.15 0.42
C HIS A 79 -8.83 3.36 -0.84
N PHE A 80 -9.32 2.86 -1.97
CA PHE A 80 -8.70 3.00 -3.29
C PHE A 80 -9.43 4.08 -4.07
N THR A 81 -8.80 5.22 -4.29
CA THR A 81 -9.34 6.33 -5.10
C THR A 81 -8.67 6.33 -6.46
N LEU A 82 -9.46 6.17 -7.51
CA LEU A 82 -8.95 6.26 -8.89
C LEU A 82 -8.48 7.69 -9.16
N LEU A 83 -7.22 7.84 -9.57
CA LEU A 83 -6.66 9.11 -10.06
C LEU A 83 -6.73 9.18 -11.57
N GLU A 84 -6.29 8.12 -12.25
CA GLU A 84 -6.20 8.08 -13.71
C GLU A 84 -6.29 6.64 -14.22
N ARG A 85 -6.82 6.47 -15.44
CA ARG A 85 -6.78 5.21 -16.21
C ARG A 85 -5.82 5.37 -17.39
N ARG A 86 -4.89 4.42 -17.54
CA ARG A 86 -3.92 4.39 -18.63
C ARG A 86 -3.73 2.98 -19.17
N ALA A 87 -3.88 2.80 -20.49
CA ALA A 87 -3.60 1.53 -21.19
C ALA A 87 -4.24 0.27 -20.55
N GLY A 88 -5.40 0.42 -19.89
CA GLY A 88 -6.08 -0.71 -19.22
C GLY A 88 -5.66 -0.93 -17.77
N TYR A 89 -4.83 -0.07 -17.21
CA TYR A 89 -4.42 -0.01 -15.80
C TYR A 89 -5.08 1.16 -15.10
N SER A 90 -5.11 1.12 -13.78
CA SER A 90 -5.68 2.17 -12.92
C SER A 90 -4.63 2.70 -11.97
N PHE A 91 -4.24 3.96 -12.12
CA PHE A 91 -3.38 4.63 -11.16
C PHE A 91 -4.22 5.18 -10.02
N CYS A 92 -3.94 4.75 -8.80
CA CYS A 92 -4.77 5.01 -7.63
C CYS A 92 -3.98 5.62 -6.47
N LYS A 93 -4.64 6.51 -5.74
CA LYS A 93 -4.28 6.87 -4.38
C LYS A 93 -4.93 5.88 -3.43
N VAL A 94 -4.17 5.39 -2.46
CA VAL A 94 -4.66 4.42 -1.47
C VAL A 94 -4.44 4.99 -0.07
N ARG A 95 -5.51 5.22 0.69
CA ARG A 95 -5.48 5.54 2.12
C ARG A 95 -5.76 4.27 2.92
N ILE A 96 -5.05 4.06 4.00
CA ILE A 96 -5.27 2.93 4.91
C ILE A 96 -5.54 3.41 6.32
N GLU A 97 -6.57 2.86 6.98
CA GLU A 97 -6.88 3.14 8.38
C GLU A 97 -6.11 2.20 9.32
N THR A 98 -5.76 1.02 8.83
CA THR A 98 -5.02 0.00 9.56
C THR A 98 -3.70 -0.30 8.86
N GLY A 99 -2.71 -0.82 9.59
CA GLY A 99 -1.36 -1.10 9.07
C GLY A 99 -1.01 -2.60 9.07
N ARG A 100 -1.84 -3.47 8.48
CA ARG A 100 -1.56 -4.92 8.46
C ARG A 100 -0.51 -5.27 7.40
N THR A 101 0.24 -6.32 7.65
CA THR A 101 1.23 -6.83 6.70
C THR A 101 0.59 -7.08 5.33
N HIS A 102 1.20 -6.57 4.27
CA HIS A 102 0.75 -6.69 2.87
C HIS A 102 -0.70 -6.21 2.61
N GLN A 103 -1.29 -5.41 3.50
CA GLN A 103 -2.70 -5.06 3.46
C GLN A 103 -3.16 -4.56 2.09
N ILE A 104 -2.52 -3.52 1.54
CA ILE A 104 -2.91 -2.93 0.25
C ILE A 104 -2.81 -3.98 -0.87
N ARG A 105 -1.76 -4.80 -0.86
CA ARG A 105 -1.50 -5.84 -1.87
C ARG A 105 -2.60 -6.91 -1.87
N VAL A 106 -2.96 -7.40 -0.69
CA VAL A 106 -4.00 -8.43 -0.53
C VAL A 106 -5.38 -7.87 -0.81
N HIS A 107 -5.70 -6.65 -0.34
CA HIS A 107 -6.98 -6.00 -0.64
C HIS A 107 -7.14 -5.72 -2.14
N ALA A 108 -6.10 -5.25 -2.82
CA ALA A 108 -6.11 -5.03 -4.27
C ALA A 108 -6.37 -6.33 -5.04
N ALA A 109 -5.70 -7.42 -4.67
CA ALA A 109 -5.93 -8.74 -5.27
C ALA A 109 -7.34 -9.27 -4.96
N HIS A 110 -7.84 -9.06 -3.74
CA HIS A 110 -9.18 -9.49 -3.30
C HIS A 110 -10.30 -8.86 -4.13
N ILE A 111 -10.15 -7.61 -4.52
CA ILE A 111 -11.13 -6.91 -5.38
C ILE A 111 -10.91 -7.15 -6.88
N GLY A 112 -10.04 -8.08 -7.27
CA GLY A 112 -9.77 -8.43 -8.67
C GLY A 112 -8.87 -7.45 -9.42
N HIS A 113 -8.24 -6.50 -8.72
CA HIS A 113 -7.34 -5.49 -9.29
C HIS A 113 -5.96 -5.54 -8.62
N PRO A 114 -5.18 -6.62 -8.77
CA PRO A 114 -3.89 -6.75 -8.10
C PRO A 114 -2.93 -5.63 -8.52
N ILE A 115 -1.94 -5.35 -7.65
CA ILE A 115 -0.95 -4.31 -7.92
C ILE A 115 0.01 -4.78 -9.01
N ALA A 116 0.32 -3.90 -9.95
CA ALA A 116 1.31 -4.12 -11.00
C ALA A 116 2.70 -4.40 -10.39
N GLY A 117 3.39 -5.40 -10.92
CA GLY A 117 4.70 -5.81 -10.44
C GLY A 117 4.67 -6.58 -9.10
N ASP A 118 3.48 -6.96 -8.61
CA ASP A 118 3.39 -7.80 -7.42
C ASP A 118 3.63 -9.27 -7.77
N GLU A 119 4.80 -9.80 -7.41
CA GLU A 119 5.17 -11.19 -7.69
C GLU A 119 4.40 -12.20 -6.81
N LYS A 120 3.87 -11.74 -5.67
CA LYS A 120 3.29 -12.60 -4.65
C LYS A 120 1.76 -12.72 -4.75
N TYR A 121 1.09 -11.61 -4.98
CA TYR A 121 -0.37 -11.50 -5.06
C TYR A 121 -0.86 -11.01 -6.42
N GLY A 122 0.05 -10.76 -7.33
CA GLY A 122 -0.21 -10.16 -8.62
C GLY A 122 -0.55 -11.16 -9.73
N ASP A 123 -0.82 -10.60 -10.91
CA ASP A 123 -1.04 -11.33 -12.14
C ASP A 123 0.29 -11.49 -12.89
N LYS A 124 0.75 -12.74 -13.05
CA LYS A 124 2.05 -13.04 -13.66
C LYS A 124 2.14 -12.62 -15.13
N GLU A 125 1.07 -12.80 -15.89
CA GLU A 125 1.04 -12.46 -17.33
C GLU A 125 1.06 -10.94 -17.52
N ALA A 126 0.23 -10.21 -16.74
CA ALA A 126 0.25 -8.76 -16.76
C ALA A 126 1.61 -8.20 -16.30
N ASN A 127 2.23 -8.79 -15.27
CA ASN A 127 3.55 -8.38 -14.79
C ASN A 127 4.63 -8.60 -15.86
N LYS A 128 4.59 -9.73 -16.57
CA LYS A 128 5.51 -10.01 -17.68
C LYS A 128 5.35 -8.98 -18.80
N LYS A 129 4.10 -8.65 -19.16
CA LYS A 129 3.79 -7.62 -20.15
C LYS A 129 4.30 -6.24 -19.72
N LEU A 130 4.02 -5.83 -18.47
CA LEU A 130 4.48 -4.55 -17.93
C LEU A 130 6.01 -4.46 -17.90
N SER A 131 6.68 -5.55 -17.54
CA SER A 131 8.14 -5.59 -17.53
C SER A 131 8.74 -5.46 -18.93
N SER A 132 8.19 -6.18 -19.92
CA SER A 132 8.74 -6.18 -21.29
C SER A 132 8.40 -4.93 -22.09
N GLN A 133 7.20 -4.35 -21.90
CA GLN A 133 6.73 -3.22 -22.71
C GLN A 133 6.98 -1.85 -22.06
N PHE A 134 6.95 -1.79 -20.74
CA PHE A 134 7.02 -0.52 -19.99
C PHE A 134 8.15 -0.49 -18.97
N GLY A 135 8.97 -1.55 -18.88
CA GLY A 135 10.15 -1.59 -18.02
C GLY A 135 9.86 -1.70 -16.51
N LEU A 136 8.67 -2.10 -16.10
CA LEU A 136 8.34 -2.28 -14.68
C LEU A 136 9.08 -3.49 -14.11
N LYS A 137 10.03 -3.25 -13.19
CA LYS A 137 10.91 -4.30 -12.61
C LYS A 137 10.60 -4.64 -11.16
N ARG A 138 9.63 -3.97 -10.54
CA ARG A 138 9.26 -4.14 -9.15
C ARG A 138 7.81 -3.80 -8.87
N LEU A 139 7.38 -4.05 -7.65
CA LEU A 139 6.06 -3.66 -7.15
C LEU A 139 5.79 -2.16 -7.35
N PHE A 140 4.70 -1.80 -8.05
CA PHE A 140 4.27 -0.42 -8.22
C PHE A 140 3.44 0.02 -7.01
N LEU A 141 4.10 0.13 -5.87
CA LEU A 141 3.54 0.63 -4.62
C LEU A 141 4.52 1.62 -3.99
N HIS A 142 4.04 2.81 -3.66
CA HIS A 142 4.84 3.90 -3.16
C HIS A 142 4.15 4.59 -1.97
N ALA A 143 4.82 4.67 -0.82
CA ALA A 143 4.36 5.41 0.35
C ALA A 143 4.54 6.92 0.08
N ALA A 144 3.49 7.57 -0.43
CA ALA A 144 3.56 8.95 -0.91
C ALA A 144 3.55 9.97 0.23
N SER A 145 2.77 9.72 1.27
CA SER A 145 2.75 10.59 2.45
C SER A 145 2.46 9.85 3.74
N MET A 146 2.94 10.43 4.82
CA MET A 146 2.61 10.02 6.17
C MET A 146 2.50 11.25 7.07
N GLN A 147 1.44 11.29 7.89
CA GLN A 147 1.23 12.34 8.87
C GLN A 147 0.88 11.74 10.22
N PHE A 148 1.49 12.24 11.30
CA PHE A 148 1.18 11.86 12.67
C PHE A 148 1.68 12.89 13.68
N ALA A 149 1.08 12.93 14.86
CA ALA A 149 1.58 13.64 16.03
C ALA A 149 2.05 12.64 17.10
N LEU A 150 3.13 12.91 17.83
CA LEU A 150 3.63 12.03 18.89
C LEU A 150 2.92 12.26 20.21
N ASN A 151 2.42 13.47 20.46
CA ASN A 151 1.68 13.84 21.66
C ASN A 151 0.55 14.81 21.29
N ASP A 152 -0.50 14.83 22.10
CA ASP A 152 -1.62 15.75 21.94
C ASP A 152 -1.13 17.20 21.97
N GLY A 153 -1.64 18.03 21.06
CA GLY A 153 -1.32 19.45 20.96
C GLY A 153 0.01 19.79 20.29
N GLN A 154 0.80 18.82 19.84
CA GLN A 154 2.00 19.07 19.05
C GLN A 154 1.70 19.25 17.57
N THR A 155 2.52 20.07 16.90
CA THR A 155 2.49 20.17 15.42
C THR A 155 2.74 18.81 14.81
N PRO A 156 1.85 18.31 13.92
CA PRO A 156 2.04 17.02 13.29
C PRO A 156 3.32 16.95 12.45
N TYR A 157 3.97 15.81 12.47
CA TYR A 157 5.00 15.48 11.48
C TYR A 157 4.31 15.16 10.17
N VAL A 158 4.61 15.93 9.13
CA VAL A 158 4.11 15.71 7.77
C VAL A 158 5.29 15.36 6.86
N MET A 159 5.24 14.18 6.28
CA MET A 159 6.28 13.68 5.39
C MET A 159 5.67 13.35 4.04
N ASN A 160 6.31 13.82 2.97
CA ASN A 160 5.90 13.55 1.61
C ASN A 160 7.10 13.02 0.83
N ALA A 161 6.86 12.07 -0.05
CA ALA A 161 7.82 11.57 -1.02
C ALA A 161 7.22 11.66 -2.42
N PRO A 162 7.86 12.33 -3.39
CA PRO A 162 7.42 12.29 -4.78
C PRO A 162 7.49 10.86 -5.31
N LEU A 163 6.66 10.53 -6.30
CA LEU A 163 6.70 9.21 -6.93
C LEU A 163 8.11 8.89 -7.39
N ALA A 164 8.59 7.70 -7.05
CA ALA A 164 9.95 7.28 -7.38
C ALA A 164 10.20 7.35 -8.90
N PRO A 165 11.37 7.82 -9.35
CA PRO A 165 11.64 8.10 -10.77
C PRO A 165 11.34 6.92 -11.70
N ASP A 166 11.75 5.70 -11.33
CA ASP A 166 11.51 4.48 -12.08
C ASP A 166 10.01 4.14 -12.24
N LEU A 167 9.21 4.39 -11.21
CA LEU A 167 7.75 4.22 -11.28
C LEU A 167 7.09 5.33 -12.10
N ASN A 168 7.60 6.55 -12.00
CA ASN A 168 7.10 7.68 -12.78
C ASN A 168 7.38 7.49 -14.28
N GLU A 169 8.54 6.96 -14.65
CA GLU A 169 8.87 6.59 -16.02
C GLU A 169 7.85 5.56 -16.58
N VAL A 170 7.58 4.49 -15.84
CA VAL A 170 6.57 3.50 -16.23
C VAL A 170 5.19 4.14 -16.42
N LEU A 171 4.78 5.02 -15.49
CA LEU A 171 3.48 5.70 -15.57
C LEU A 171 3.39 6.60 -16.80
N ASN A 172 4.47 7.27 -17.18
CA ASN A 172 4.51 8.14 -18.36
C ASN A 172 4.52 7.36 -19.69
N CYS A 173 4.99 6.09 -19.67
CA CYS A 173 4.98 5.23 -20.85
C CYS A 173 3.65 4.51 -21.09
N LEU A 174 2.75 4.48 -20.10
CA LEU A 174 1.41 3.90 -20.19
C LEU A 174 0.41 4.88 -20.83
#